data_ca0cddd9fb61c2c921966dcc85a6252f
#
_entry.id   ca0cddd9fb61c2c921966dcc85a6252f
#
_cell.length_a   1.000
_cell.length_b   1.000
_cell.length_c   1.000
_cell.angle_alpha   90.00
_cell.angle_beta   90.00
_cell.angle_gamma   90.00
#
_symmetry.space_group_name_H-M   'P 1'
#
loop_
_entity.id
_entity.type
_entity.pdbx_description
1 polymer ?
#
loop_
_entity_poly.entity_id
_entity_poly.type
_entity_poly.pdbx_seq_one_letter_code
_entity_poly.pdbx_strand_id
1 'polypeptide(L)'
;GNNSEEETRETLDVPNTRYDDTELCFLTRDESEWSTLEIFAENQSSDSDNISNAVFERNDRILQAYGVTITELKKATGEHHGSLTNEVAAPTGDFQAVVTNTVNSASFASNGYLWNLNADEIEFMDFTKSWWDGNMAEGMSIDNRLYFATGDLLTSDNDATFVIMFNKKLVKDYKDIPDLYALVENGEWTMDELYKYEQLAVQDNNGNGKLDYDTDICGLAYTGDVPYCVLFGGGITLCTKDEDDMPIYSLDVQRADDIAEKGKLLFSKDHTINLNDVVNTGGITMYEAGVKTFGEGHALFMGEVMQCVTRMRVADVDFGILP
;
A
#
# COMPACT_ATOMS: atom_id res chain seq x y z
N GLY A 1 22.21 28.66 12.65
CA GLY A 1 23.04 27.59 13.15
C GLY A 1 22.46 26.29 12.67
N ASN A 2 23.11 25.63 11.70
CA ASN A 2 22.77 24.26 11.29
C ASN A 2 23.17 23.32 12.44
N ASN A 3 22.22 22.86 13.20
CA ASN A 3 22.35 21.61 13.91
C ASN A 3 21.87 20.51 12.95
N SER A 4 22.81 19.94 12.21
CA SER A 4 22.62 18.60 11.68
C SER A 4 22.73 17.66 12.89
N GLU A 5 21.60 17.24 13.45
CA GLU A 5 21.58 16.02 14.24
C GLU A 5 22.03 14.92 13.27
N GLU A 6 23.21 14.36 13.50
CA GLU A 6 23.59 13.08 12.90
C GLU A 6 22.55 12.09 13.42
N GLU A 7 21.58 11.72 12.57
CA GLU A 7 20.76 10.54 12.82
C GLU A 7 21.72 9.38 13.03
N THR A 8 21.86 8.94 14.27
CA THR A 8 22.59 7.72 14.59
C THR A 8 21.82 6.57 13.98
N ARG A 9 22.25 6.13 12.79
CA ARG A 9 21.68 4.95 12.13
C ARG A 9 21.78 3.78 13.11
N GLU A 10 20.66 3.11 13.32
CA GLU A 10 20.64 1.88 14.10
C GLU A 10 21.59 0.86 13.47
N THR A 11 22.31 0.14 14.31
CA THR A 11 23.25 -0.88 13.85
C THR A 11 22.56 -2.23 13.77
N LEU A 12 22.89 -2.98 12.73
CA LEU A 12 22.48 -4.36 12.57
C LEU A 12 23.30 -5.21 13.57
N ASP A 13 22.61 -5.85 14.51
CA ASP A 13 23.23 -6.74 15.51
C ASP A 13 23.15 -8.21 15.03
N VAL A 14 23.90 -8.53 14.00
CA VAL A 14 23.99 -9.87 13.43
C VAL A 14 25.44 -10.32 13.38
N PRO A 15 25.72 -11.65 13.51
CA PRO A 15 27.07 -12.17 13.41
C PRO A 15 27.70 -11.85 12.05
N ASN A 16 28.99 -11.53 12.07
CA ASN A 16 29.79 -11.38 10.86
C ASN A 16 30.22 -12.76 10.31
N THR A 17 29.24 -13.64 10.12
CA THR A 17 29.45 -15.02 9.63
C THR A 17 29.19 -15.06 8.12
N ARG A 18 30.11 -15.69 7.38
CA ARG A 18 29.91 -15.93 5.94
C ARG A 18 29.22 -17.28 5.73
N TYR A 19 28.29 -17.27 4.79
CA TYR A 19 27.50 -18.45 4.36
C TYR A 19 27.74 -18.70 2.86
N ASP A 20 29.03 -18.86 2.51
CA ASP A 20 29.45 -18.99 1.11
C ASP A 20 28.66 -20.12 0.41
N ASP A 21 28.33 -19.89 -0.86
CA ASP A 21 27.50 -20.77 -1.71
C ASP A 21 26.06 -20.97 -1.22
N THR A 22 25.53 -20.09 -0.36
CA THR A 22 24.14 -20.12 0.08
C THR A 22 23.28 -19.25 -0.82
N GLU A 23 22.15 -19.77 -1.27
CA GLU A 23 21.09 -19.04 -1.96
C GLU A 23 19.89 -18.85 -1.04
N LEU A 24 19.37 -17.62 -1.00
CA LEU A 24 18.11 -17.28 -0.37
C LEU A 24 17.12 -16.87 -1.46
N CYS A 25 16.22 -17.76 -1.80
CA CYS A 25 15.21 -17.54 -2.81
C CYS A 25 13.87 -17.13 -2.19
N PHE A 26 13.28 -16.07 -2.72
CA PHE A 26 11.97 -15.59 -2.33
C PHE A 26 10.92 -16.00 -3.37
N LEU A 27 9.83 -16.63 -2.93
CA LEU A 27 8.65 -16.80 -3.76
C LEU A 27 7.88 -15.48 -3.82
N THR A 28 7.69 -14.95 -5.01
CA THR A 28 6.98 -13.67 -5.25
C THR A 28 5.88 -13.83 -6.29
N ARG A 29 5.02 -12.80 -6.41
CA ARG A 29 3.94 -12.80 -7.40
C ARG A 29 4.40 -12.10 -8.68
N ASP A 30 4.02 -12.69 -9.81
CA ASP A 30 4.20 -12.10 -11.13
C ASP A 30 2.89 -11.36 -11.52
N GLU A 31 2.70 -10.18 -10.94
CA GLU A 31 1.57 -9.31 -11.22
C GLU A 31 2.05 -8.00 -11.84
N SER A 32 1.44 -7.61 -12.95
CA SER A 32 1.82 -6.39 -13.66
C SER A 32 1.57 -5.10 -12.87
N GLU A 33 0.65 -5.13 -11.90
CA GLU A 33 0.27 -3.94 -11.12
C GLU A 33 1.02 -3.84 -9.79
N TRP A 34 1.37 -4.97 -9.18
CA TRP A 34 2.11 -5.10 -7.93
C TRP A 34 3.39 -5.93 -8.11
N SER A 35 3.87 -6.01 -9.35
CA SER A 35 5.17 -6.60 -9.64
C SER A 35 6.25 -5.72 -9.07
N THR A 36 6.97 -6.27 -8.16
CA THR A 36 7.95 -5.56 -7.40
C THR A 36 9.33 -5.94 -7.86
N LEU A 37 10.12 -4.93 -8.15
CA LEU A 37 11.58 -5.09 -8.30
C LEU A 37 12.27 -5.09 -6.93
N GLU A 38 11.54 -5.44 -5.87
CA GLU A 38 11.97 -5.23 -4.48
C GLU A 38 12.96 -6.27 -4.00
N ILE A 39 12.80 -7.51 -4.44
CA ILE A 39 13.61 -8.63 -3.97
C ILE A 39 14.83 -8.82 -4.86
N PHE A 40 14.64 -8.82 -6.16
CA PHE A 40 15.70 -9.10 -7.11
C PHE A 40 15.64 -8.13 -8.30
N ALA A 41 16.80 -7.61 -8.68
CA ALA A 41 17.00 -6.87 -9.93
C ALA A 41 18.24 -7.41 -10.64
N GLU A 42 18.13 -7.58 -11.96
CA GLU A 42 19.25 -7.93 -12.80
C GLU A 42 20.26 -6.75 -12.86
N ASN A 43 21.42 -7.02 -13.41
CA ASN A 43 22.58 -6.11 -13.48
C ASN A 43 22.22 -4.64 -13.68
N GLN A 44 22.97 -3.76 -13.01
CA GLN A 44 22.96 -2.32 -13.32
C GLN A 44 23.13 -2.10 -14.81
N SER A 45 22.12 -1.57 -15.46
CA SER A 45 22.22 -1.05 -16.83
C SER A 45 22.00 0.46 -16.79
N SER A 46 22.54 1.17 -17.77
CA SER A 46 22.31 2.63 -17.91
C SER A 46 20.83 2.99 -18.09
N ASP A 47 20.00 2.01 -18.43
CA ASP A 47 18.57 2.15 -18.71
C ASP A 47 17.70 1.65 -17.54
N SER A 48 18.30 1.11 -16.47
CA SER A 48 17.56 0.70 -15.26
C SER A 48 17.16 1.91 -14.44
N ASP A 49 15.98 1.81 -13.80
CA ASP A 49 15.53 2.86 -12.90
C ASP A 49 16.31 2.86 -11.57
N ASN A 50 16.15 3.92 -10.78
CA ASN A 50 16.85 4.07 -9.51
C ASN A 50 16.53 2.98 -8.50
N ILE A 51 15.29 2.42 -8.53
CA ILE A 51 14.86 1.36 -7.61
C ILE A 51 15.58 0.07 -7.96
N SER A 52 15.58 -0.33 -9.23
CA SER A 52 16.31 -1.53 -9.69
C SER A 52 17.79 -1.47 -9.34
N ASN A 53 18.43 -0.32 -9.52
CA ASN A 53 19.83 -0.12 -9.15
C ASN A 53 20.03 -0.27 -7.63
N ALA A 54 19.16 0.31 -6.81
CA ALA A 54 19.26 0.22 -5.36
C ALA A 54 19.08 -1.24 -4.87
N VAL A 55 18.14 -1.98 -5.46
CA VAL A 55 17.91 -3.40 -5.15
C VAL A 55 19.14 -4.24 -5.53
N PHE A 56 19.71 -4.03 -6.72
CA PHE A 56 20.92 -4.69 -7.15
C PHE A 56 22.09 -4.41 -6.19
N GLU A 57 22.33 -3.14 -5.84
CA GLU A 57 23.41 -2.75 -4.92
C GLU A 57 23.22 -3.31 -3.51
N ARG A 58 21.97 -3.38 -3.03
CA ARG A 58 21.65 -4.02 -1.75
C ARG A 58 22.02 -5.51 -1.77
N ASN A 59 21.62 -6.23 -2.82
CA ASN A 59 21.88 -7.66 -2.95
C ASN A 59 23.36 -7.95 -3.11
N ASP A 60 24.11 -7.12 -3.88
CA ASP A 60 25.56 -7.23 -3.99
C ASP A 60 26.26 -7.01 -2.65
N ARG A 61 25.86 -6.03 -1.86
CA ARG A 61 26.39 -5.82 -0.50
C ARG A 61 26.17 -7.03 0.39
N ILE A 62 25.02 -7.68 0.32
CA ILE A 62 24.72 -8.92 1.09
C ILE A 62 25.63 -10.05 0.62
N LEU A 63 25.80 -10.23 -0.68
CA LEU A 63 26.71 -11.23 -1.25
C LEU A 63 28.15 -10.98 -0.79
N GLN A 64 28.64 -9.76 -0.84
CA GLN A 64 30.01 -9.41 -0.42
C GLN A 64 30.22 -9.60 1.09
N ALA A 65 29.24 -9.21 1.91
CA ALA A 65 29.37 -9.28 3.35
C ALA A 65 29.21 -10.71 3.89
N TYR A 66 28.19 -11.44 3.40
CA TYR A 66 27.76 -12.70 3.98
C TYR A 66 27.92 -13.91 3.07
N GLY A 67 28.24 -13.74 1.78
CA GLY A 67 28.33 -14.85 0.83
C GLY A 67 26.96 -15.42 0.42
N VAL A 68 25.87 -14.69 0.67
CA VAL A 68 24.51 -15.12 0.35
C VAL A 68 24.05 -14.48 -0.95
N THR A 69 23.61 -15.29 -1.89
CA THR A 69 22.97 -14.84 -3.14
C THR A 69 21.47 -14.74 -2.92
N ILE A 70 20.89 -13.56 -3.19
CA ILE A 70 19.43 -13.37 -3.16
C ILE A 70 18.87 -13.62 -4.54
N THR A 71 17.84 -14.45 -4.63
CA THR A 71 17.13 -14.78 -5.86
C THR A 71 15.62 -14.69 -5.67
N GLU A 72 14.86 -14.81 -6.76
CA GLU A 72 13.42 -14.67 -6.77
C GLU A 72 12.80 -15.74 -7.69
N LEU A 73 11.78 -16.42 -7.18
CA LEU A 73 10.91 -17.31 -7.94
C LEU A 73 9.54 -16.64 -8.14
N LYS A 74 9.31 -16.10 -9.35
CA LYS A 74 8.03 -15.48 -9.69
C LYS A 74 6.98 -16.50 -10.09
N LYS A 75 5.77 -16.37 -9.54
CA LYS A 75 4.60 -17.16 -9.90
C LYS A 75 3.39 -16.28 -10.15
N ALA A 76 2.59 -16.64 -11.14
CA ALA A 76 1.31 -16.00 -11.36
C ALA A 76 0.44 -16.09 -10.08
N THR A 77 -0.42 -15.10 -9.84
CA THR A 77 -1.24 -15.01 -8.62
C THR A 77 -1.98 -16.30 -8.30
N GLY A 78 -2.58 -16.96 -9.29
CA GLY A 78 -3.29 -18.22 -9.10
C GLY A 78 -2.41 -19.40 -8.72
N GLU A 79 -1.09 -19.37 -9.03
CA GLU A 79 -0.13 -20.44 -8.76
C GLU A 79 0.67 -20.18 -7.47
N HIS A 80 0.82 -18.93 -7.07
CA HIS A 80 1.62 -18.51 -5.92
C HIS A 80 1.21 -19.24 -4.63
N HIS A 81 -0.09 -19.21 -4.29
CA HIS A 81 -0.63 -19.89 -3.11
C HIS A 81 -0.40 -21.41 -3.16
N GLY A 82 -0.63 -22.03 -4.33
CA GLY A 82 -0.42 -23.45 -4.54
C GLY A 82 1.06 -23.85 -4.42
N SER A 83 1.98 -22.98 -4.87
CA SER A 83 3.42 -23.23 -4.76
C SER A 83 3.87 -23.36 -3.30
N LEU A 84 3.44 -22.47 -2.42
CA LEU A 84 3.75 -22.57 -0.98
C LEU A 84 3.12 -23.81 -0.36
N THR A 85 1.86 -24.11 -0.66
CA THR A 85 1.18 -25.31 -0.14
C THR A 85 1.91 -26.58 -0.54
N ASN A 86 2.36 -26.66 -1.80
CA ASN A 86 3.10 -27.82 -2.30
C ASN A 86 4.47 -27.94 -1.64
N GLU A 87 5.18 -26.81 -1.46
CA GLU A 87 6.50 -26.80 -0.81
C GLU A 87 6.40 -27.28 0.65
N VAL A 88 5.37 -26.87 1.39
CA VAL A 88 5.13 -27.36 2.75
C VAL A 88 4.80 -28.86 2.78
N ALA A 89 4.00 -29.35 1.82
CA ALA A 89 3.59 -30.75 1.76
C ALA A 89 4.71 -31.71 1.29
N ALA A 90 5.56 -31.23 0.38
CA ALA A 90 6.66 -32.00 -0.22
C ALA A 90 7.84 -31.06 -0.51
N PRO A 91 8.67 -30.76 0.51
CA PRO A 91 9.74 -29.78 0.41
C PRO A 91 10.75 -30.11 -0.70
N THR A 92 10.94 -29.20 -1.63
CA THR A 92 11.95 -29.23 -2.68
C THR A 92 13.13 -28.32 -2.39
N GLY A 93 12.92 -27.30 -1.55
CA GLY A 93 13.90 -26.27 -1.23
C GLY A 93 14.01 -25.19 -2.30
N ASP A 94 13.02 -25.09 -3.20
CA ASP A 94 13.04 -24.14 -4.31
C ASP A 94 12.99 -22.68 -3.83
N PHE A 95 12.46 -22.42 -2.64
CA PHE A 95 12.48 -21.11 -1.99
C PHE A 95 12.43 -21.25 -0.47
N GLN A 96 12.87 -20.24 0.26
CA GLN A 96 12.95 -20.21 1.72
C GLN A 96 12.04 -19.14 2.34
N ALA A 97 11.61 -18.14 1.56
CA ALA A 97 10.74 -17.06 2.02
C ALA A 97 9.64 -16.78 1.00
N VAL A 98 8.55 -16.18 1.44
CA VAL A 98 7.41 -15.80 0.58
C VAL A 98 7.05 -14.33 0.78
N VAL A 99 6.88 -13.61 -0.32
CA VAL A 99 6.35 -12.24 -0.34
C VAL A 99 4.91 -12.30 -0.86
N THR A 100 3.98 -11.84 -0.04
CA THR A 100 2.55 -11.91 -0.38
C THR A 100 1.76 -10.83 0.39
N ASN A 101 0.47 -10.69 0.10
CA ASN A 101 -0.38 -9.75 0.82
C ASN A 101 -0.78 -10.29 2.21
N THR A 102 -1.24 -9.38 3.08
CA THR A 102 -1.61 -9.68 4.47
C THR A 102 -2.69 -10.76 4.58
N VAL A 103 -3.69 -10.78 3.68
CA VAL A 103 -4.78 -11.77 3.70
C VAL A 103 -4.24 -13.18 3.47
N ASN A 104 -3.36 -13.34 2.48
CA ASN A 104 -2.71 -14.63 2.22
C ASN A 104 -1.75 -15.02 3.34
N SER A 105 -0.99 -14.06 3.90
CA SER A 105 -0.10 -14.30 5.05
C SER A 105 -0.87 -14.82 6.25
N ALA A 106 -2.01 -14.21 6.58
CA ALA A 106 -2.88 -14.68 7.66
C ALA A 106 -3.43 -16.10 7.39
N SER A 107 -3.81 -16.39 6.14
CA SER A 107 -4.23 -17.73 5.72
C SER A 107 -3.10 -18.75 5.87
N PHE A 108 -1.90 -18.43 5.43
CA PHE A 108 -0.72 -19.31 5.56
C PHE A 108 -0.37 -19.57 7.03
N ALA A 109 -0.41 -18.52 7.87
CA ALA A 109 -0.16 -18.64 9.30
C ALA A 109 -1.18 -19.56 9.97
N SER A 110 -2.49 -19.38 9.68
CA SER A 110 -3.56 -20.18 10.25
C SER A 110 -3.53 -21.66 9.81
N ASN A 111 -2.95 -21.95 8.64
CA ASN A 111 -2.71 -23.32 8.17
C ASN A 111 -1.38 -23.92 8.70
N GLY A 112 -0.59 -23.17 9.47
CA GLY A 112 0.68 -23.63 10.02
C GLY A 112 1.79 -23.76 8.98
N TYR A 113 1.75 -22.95 7.91
CA TYR A 113 2.75 -22.98 6.82
C TYR A 113 3.94 -22.06 7.10
N LEU A 114 3.84 -21.17 8.06
CA LEU A 114 4.85 -20.17 8.37
C LEU A 114 5.50 -20.42 9.73
N TRP A 115 6.76 -20.04 9.84
CA TRP A 115 7.49 -20.07 11.11
C TRP A 115 7.05 -18.93 12.02
N ASN A 116 7.05 -19.18 13.33
CA ASN A 116 6.93 -18.12 14.32
C ASN A 116 8.22 -17.29 14.35
N LEU A 117 8.16 -16.04 13.91
CA LEU A 117 9.31 -15.15 13.83
C LEU A 117 9.76 -14.62 15.20
N ASN A 118 8.92 -14.79 16.25
CA ASN A 118 9.26 -14.51 17.65
C ASN A 118 9.76 -15.76 18.40
N ALA A 119 10.03 -16.88 17.68
CA ALA A 119 10.56 -18.07 18.31
C ALA A 119 12.05 -17.88 18.71
N ASP A 120 12.47 -18.51 19.79
CA ASP A 120 13.85 -18.42 20.30
C ASP A 120 14.91 -18.83 19.26
N GLU A 121 14.53 -19.67 18.29
CA GLU A 121 15.40 -20.11 17.21
C GLU A 121 15.65 -19.03 16.14
N ILE A 122 14.87 -17.95 16.14
CA ILE A 122 14.98 -16.81 15.21
C ILE A 122 15.70 -15.65 15.94
N GLU A 123 16.96 -15.84 16.26
CA GLU A 123 17.72 -14.98 17.18
C GLU A 123 17.95 -13.54 16.67
N PHE A 124 17.93 -13.31 15.34
CA PHE A 124 18.39 -12.03 14.76
C PHE A 124 17.28 -11.18 14.15
N MET A 125 16.02 -11.54 14.33
CA MET A 125 14.89 -10.71 13.92
C MET A 125 14.38 -9.88 15.09
N ASP A 126 14.91 -8.67 15.23
CA ASP A 126 14.49 -7.70 16.24
C ASP A 126 13.47 -6.72 15.64
N PHE A 127 12.19 -6.97 15.91
CA PHE A 127 11.07 -6.16 15.41
C PHE A 127 10.92 -4.79 16.11
N THR A 128 11.78 -4.46 17.07
CA THR A 128 11.86 -3.12 17.65
C THR A 128 12.67 -2.14 16.81
N LYS A 129 13.38 -2.63 15.80
CA LYS A 129 14.20 -1.84 14.89
C LYS A 129 13.36 -1.03 13.92
N SER A 130 13.82 0.19 13.60
CA SER A 130 13.10 1.17 12.80
C SER A 130 12.83 0.74 11.34
N TRP A 131 13.55 -0.23 10.82
CA TRP A 131 13.30 -0.78 9.47
C TRP A 131 12.15 -1.80 9.40
N TRP A 132 11.55 -2.19 10.54
CA TRP A 132 10.33 -2.96 10.59
C TRP A 132 9.11 -2.06 10.82
N ASP A 133 7.96 -2.39 10.25
CA ASP A 133 6.69 -1.78 10.66
C ASP A 133 6.28 -2.33 12.03
N GLY A 134 6.58 -1.56 13.07
CA GLY A 134 6.27 -1.93 14.46
C GLY A 134 4.77 -2.04 14.71
N ASN A 135 3.95 -1.20 14.08
CA ASN A 135 2.49 -1.26 14.23
C ASN A 135 1.92 -2.57 13.67
N MET A 136 2.47 -3.01 12.52
CA MET A 136 2.08 -4.28 11.94
C MET A 136 2.55 -5.45 12.81
N ALA A 137 3.78 -5.43 13.28
CA ALA A 137 4.31 -6.48 14.14
C ALA A 137 3.49 -6.61 15.44
N GLU A 138 3.17 -5.48 16.10
CA GLU A 138 2.32 -5.43 17.28
C GLU A 138 0.88 -5.86 16.96
N GLY A 139 0.30 -5.36 15.87
CA GLY A 139 -1.10 -5.61 15.49
C GLY A 139 -1.38 -7.05 15.07
N MET A 140 -0.41 -7.72 14.42
CA MET A 140 -0.58 -9.04 13.82
C MET A 140 -0.04 -10.21 14.64
N SER A 141 0.67 -9.95 15.75
CA SER A 141 1.01 -11.02 16.68
C SER A 141 -0.24 -11.55 17.41
N ILE A 142 -0.25 -12.82 17.76
CA ILE A 142 -1.29 -13.47 18.61
C ILE A 142 -0.59 -14.45 19.54
N ASP A 143 -0.86 -14.37 20.84
CA ASP A 143 -0.21 -15.21 21.86
C ASP A 143 1.34 -15.08 21.76
N ASN A 144 1.84 -13.85 21.56
CA ASN A 144 3.25 -13.51 21.34
C ASN A 144 3.90 -14.21 20.12
N ARG A 145 3.11 -14.68 19.18
CA ARG A 145 3.59 -15.32 17.94
C ARG A 145 3.36 -14.39 16.76
N LEU A 146 4.40 -14.14 16.00
CA LEU A 146 4.37 -13.38 14.75
C LEU A 146 4.79 -14.27 13.59
N TYR A 147 3.99 -14.34 12.53
CA TYR A 147 4.25 -15.27 11.41
C TYR A 147 4.62 -14.57 10.12
N PHE A 148 4.49 -13.26 10.03
CA PHE A 148 4.86 -12.45 8.87
C PHE A 148 5.14 -11.01 9.32
N ALA A 149 5.94 -10.31 8.54
CA ALA A 149 6.34 -8.93 8.84
C ALA A 149 6.48 -8.13 7.54
N THR A 150 6.43 -6.81 7.65
CA THR A 150 6.76 -5.85 6.59
C THR A 150 7.69 -4.77 7.12
N GLY A 151 8.25 -3.98 6.22
CA GLY A 151 9.16 -2.88 6.53
C GLY A 151 9.99 -2.48 5.32
N ASP A 152 11.13 -1.84 5.53
CA ASP A 152 11.99 -1.24 4.51
C ASP A 152 12.54 -2.21 3.43
N LEU A 153 12.34 -3.50 3.60
CA LEU A 153 12.63 -4.49 2.56
C LEU A 153 11.75 -4.29 1.33
N LEU A 154 10.49 -3.85 1.55
CA LEU A 154 9.45 -3.79 0.54
C LEU A 154 9.04 -2.33 0.28
N THR A 155 9.28 -1.82 -0.94
CA THR A 155 8.79 -0.50 -1.36
C THR A 155 7.27 -0.48 -1.51
N SER A 156 6.63 -1.64 -1.75
CA SER A 156 5.18 -1.80 -1.79
C SER A 156 4.47 -1.41 -0.50
N ASP A 157 5.16 -1.39 0.63
CA ASP A 157 4.64 -0.87 1.88
C ASP A 157 4.24 0.61 1.74
N ASN A 158 5.14 1.44 1.22
CA ASN A 158 4.86 2.85 0.92
C ASN A 158 3.88 3.02 -0.25
N ASP A 159 4.00 2.19 -1.29
CA ASP A 159 3.12 2.23 -2.45
C ASP A 159 1.66 1.92 -2.10
N ALA A 160 1.42 1.14 -1.05
CA ALA A 160 0.09 0.80 -0.55
C ALA A 160 -0.53 1.89 0.36
N THR A 161 0.17 2.98 0.64
CA THR A 161 -0.37 4.11 1.41
C THR A 161 -1.52 4.78 0.65
N PHE A 162 -2.70 4.85 1.28
CA PHE A 162 -3.85 5.55 0.70
C PHE A 162 -3.67 7.07 0.77
N VAL A 163 -4.02 7.72 -0.31
CA VAL A 163 -3.90 9.18 -0.48
C VAL A 163 -5.10 9.75 -1.23
N ILE A 164 -5.33 11.04 -1.09
CA ILE A 164 -6.26 11.79 -1.92
C ILE A 164 -5.45 12.63 -2.92
N MET A 165 -5.51 12.28 -4.19
CA MET A 165 -4.96 13.13 -5.25
C MET A 165 -5.97 14.18 -5.66
N PHE A 166 -5.49 15.36 -6.06
CA PHE A 166 -6.33 16.43 -6.60
C PHE A 166 -5.80 16.96 -7.92
N ASN A 167 -6.68 17.27 -8.84
CA ASN A 167 -6.36 17.85 -10.14
C ASN A 167 -6.13 19.37 -9.99
N LYS A 168 -4.88 19.81 -10.09
CA LYS A 168 -4.50 21.24 -9.89
C LYS A 168 -5.12 22.17 -10.93
N LYS A 169 -5.41 21.66 -12.14
CA LYS A 169 -6.07 22.47 -13.17
C LYS A 169 -7.52 22.74 -12.77
N LEU A 170 -8.26 21.70 -12.39
CA LEU A 170 -9.65 21.84 -11.94
C LEU A 170 -9.74 22.71 -10.69
N VAL A 171 -8.85 22.53 -9.70
CA VAL A 171 -8.82 23.38 -8.50
C VAL A 171 -8.70 24.86 -8.85
N LYS A 172 -7.89 25.22 -9.86
CA LYS A 172 -7.75 26.64 -10.30
C LYS A 172 -9.01 27.21 -10.94
N ASP A 173 -9.87 26.36 -11.52
CA ASP A 173 -11.11 26.77 -12.16
C ASP A 173 -12.21 27.08 -11.12
N TYR A 174 -12.10 26.53 -9.89
CA TYR A 174 -13.04 26.73 -8.79
C TYR A 174 -12.48 27.66 -7.70
N LYS A 175 -12.83 28.96 -7.78
CA LYS A 175 -12.31 30.02 -6.88
C LYS A 175 -12.64 29.83 -5.41
N ASP A 176 -13.64 29.00 -5.10
CA ASP A 176 -14.07 28.71 -3.74
C ASP A 176 -13.25 27.59 -3.09
N ILE A 177 -12.32 26.96 -3.84
CA ILE A 177 -11.36 26.01 -3.31
C ILE A 177 -10.09 26.76 -2.92
N PRO A 178 -9.70 26.77 -1.62
CA PRO A 178 -8.49 27.44 -1.16
C PRO A 178 -7.24 26.64 -1.54
N ASP A 179 -6.09 27.08 -1.06
CA ASP A 179 -4.86 26.29 -1.12
C ASP A 179 -5.01 25.04 -0.24
N LEU A 180 -5.12 23.87 -0.88
CA LEU A 180 -5.36 22.59 -0.20
C LEU A 180 -4.15 22.17 0.67
N TYR A 181 -2.92 22.52 0.27
CA TYR A 181 -1.75 22.24 1.10
C TYR A 181 -1.75 23.09 2.38
N ALA A 182 -2.18 24.35 2.28
CA ALA A 182 -2.31 25.19 3.47
C ALA A 182 -3.36 24.65 4.45
N LEU A 183 -4.46 24.04 3.96
CA LEU A 183 -5.42 23.37 4.84
C LEU A 183 -4.79 22.20 5.60
N VAL A 184 -3.93 21.42 4.94
CA VAL A 184 -3.21 20.31 5.59
C VAL A 184 -2.23 20.84 6.64
N GLU A 185 -1.42 21.84 6.29
CA GLU A 185 -0.43 22.45 7.19
C GLU A 185 -1.07 23.04 8.44
N ASN A 186 -2.27 23.63 8.30
CA ASN A 186 -3.03 24.23 9.39
C ASN A 186 -3.86 23.22 10.20
N GLY A 187 -3.93 21.93 9.80
CA GLY A 187 -4.79 20.93 10.40
C GLY A 187 -6.29 21.14 10.12
N GLU A 188 -6.61 21.86 9.04
CA GLU A 188 -7.98 22.20 8.61
C GLU A 188 -8.49 21.24 7.50
N TRP A 189 -7.64 20.39 6.93
CA TRP A 189 -8.05 19.38 5.97
C TRP A 189 -8.82 18.25 6.65
N THR A 190 -10.11 18.18 6.41
CA THR A 190 -11.04 17.24 7.04
C THR A 190 -11.96 16.60 6.02
N MET A 191 -12.67 15.52 6.42
CA MET A 191 -13.71 14.91 5.60
C MET A 191 -14.81 15.91 5.20
N ASP A 192 -15.15 16.84 6.10
CA ASP A 192 -16.15 17.86 5.81
C ASP A 192 -15.68 18.86 4.74
N GLU A 193 -14.38 19.21 4.75
CA GLU A 193 -13.80 20.05 3.70
C GLU A 193 -13.69 19.31 2.36
N LEU A 194 -13.29 18.04 2.37
CA LEU A 194 -13.29 17.21 1.15
C LEU A 194 -14.71 17.14 0.57
N TYR A 195 -15.72 16.81 1.39
CA TYR A 195 -17.11 16.76 0.97
C TYR A 195 -17.61 18.08 0.39
N LYS A 196 -17.25 19.19 1.00
CA LYS A 196 -17.61 20.54 0.53
C LYS A 196 -17.02 20.83 -0.84
N TYR A 197 -15.74 20.51 -1.08
CA TYR A 197 -15.08 20.83 -2.35
C TYR A 197 -15.44 19.89 -3.46
N GLU A 198 -15.63 18.59 -3.20
CA GLU A 198 -16.03 17.64 -4.23
C GLU A 198 -17.36 18.00 -4.90
N GLN A 199 -18.29 18.60 -4.18
CA GLN A 199 -19.58 19.02 -4.73
C GLN A 199 -19.46 20.20 -5.71
N LEU A 200 -18.39 21.00 -5.64
CA LEU A 200 -18.21 22.17 -6.50
C LEU A 200 -17.89 21.80 -7.96
N ALA A 201 -17.30 20.61 -8.18
CA ALA A 201 -16.79 20.23 -9.49
C ALA A 201 -17.76 19.39 -10.33
N VAL A 202 -18.92 19.02 -9.80
CA VAL A 202 -19.84 18.10 -10.46
C VAL A 202 -20.45 18.69 -11.73
N GLN A 203 -20.26 18.03 -12.87
CA GLN A 203 -20.81 18.45 -14.17
C GLN A 203 -21.28 17.21 -14.97
N ASP A 204 -22.57 17.16 -15.24
CA ASP A 204 -23.18 16.21 -16.19
C ASP A 204 -23.12 16.84 -17.60
N ASN A 205 -22.07 16.54 -18.37
CA ASN A 205 -21.79 17.17 -19.65
C ASN A 205 -22.69 16.63 -20.78
N ASN A 206 -23.19 15.41 -20.62
CA ASN A 206 -24.05 14.77 -21.64
C ASN A 206 -25.56 14.91 -21.30
N GLY A 207 -25.92 15.38 -20.11
CA GLY A 207 -27.29 15.66 -19.69
C GLY A 207 -28.16 14.40 -19.46
N ASN A 208 -27.52 13.26 -19.17
CA ASN A 208 -28.25 11.98 -19.00
C ASN A 208 -28.71 11.72 -17.55
N GLY A 209 -28.36 12.61 -16.62
CA GLY A 209 -28.72 12.53 -15.20
C GLY A 209 -27.91 11.52 -14.40
N LYS A 210 -26.74 11.13 -14.87
CA LYS A 210 -25.76 10.27 -14.23
C LYS A 210 -24.36 10.87 -14.39
N LEU A 211 -23.41 10.39 -13.62
CA LEU A 211 -22.00 10.72 -13.80
C LEU A 211 -21.31 9.58 -14.54
N ASP A 212 -20.88 9.87 -15.76
CA ASP A 212 -20.12 8.95 -16.60
C ASP A 212 -18.63 9.26 -16.49
N TYR A 213 -17.81 8.25 -16.23
CA TYR A 213 -16.42 8.34 -15.83
C TYR A 213 -15.46 8.95 -16.87
N ASP A 214 -15.85 8.96 -18.15
CA ASP A 214 -15.05 9.40 -19.29
C ASP A 214 -15.68 10.59 -20.07
N THR A 215 -16.73 11.17 -19.55
CA THR A 215 -17.46 12.27 -20.22
C THR A 215 -17.75 13.42 -19.27
N ASP A 216 -18.12 13.11 -18.03
CA ASP A 216 -18.57 14.08 -17.04
C ASP A 216 -17.44 14.47 -16.09
N ILE A 217 -17.70 15.36 -15.17
CA ILE A 217 -16.75 15.69 -14.09
C ILE A 217 -17.39 15.30 -12.77
N CYS A 218 -16.74 14.41 -12.04
CA CYS A 218 -17.13 14.07 -10.66
C CYS A 218 -16.26 14.82 -9.64
N GLY A 219 -16.77 14.96 -8.42
CA GLY A 219 -16.04 15.53 -7.31
C GLY A 219 -14.92 14.60 -6.82
N LEU A 220 -15.26 13.32 -6.60
CA LEU A 220 -14.33 12.31 -6.14
C LEU A 220 -14.50 11.00 -6.94
N ALA A 221 -13.41 10.55 -7.57
CA ALA A 221 -13.28 9.17 -8.03
C ALA A 221 -12.56 8.36 -6.95
N TYR A 222 -12.97 7.12 -6.68
CA TYR A 222 -12.36 6.34 -5.60
C TYR A 222 -12.42 4.84 -5.87
N THR A 223 -11.46 4.10 -5.31
CA THR A 223 -11.51 2.63 -5.27
C THR A 223 -12.34 2.14 -4.09
N GLY A 224 -12.87 0.92 -4.18
CA GLY A 224 -13.75 0.34 -3.16
C GLY A 224 -13.14 0.20 -1.77
N ASP A 225 -11.82 0.32 -1.64
CA ASP A 225 -11.12 0.24 -0.36
C ASP A 225 -11.06 1.59 0.38
N VAL A 226 -11.21 2.73 -0.32
CA VAL A 226 -11.15 4.07 0.27
C VAL A 226 -12.15 4.29 1.41
N PRO A 227 -13.41 3.82 1.36
CA PRO A 227 -14.32 3.92 2.49
C PRO A 227 -13.82 3.25 3.77
N TYR A 228 -13.11 2.12 3.66
CA TYR A 228 -12.47 1.48 4.82
C TYR A 228 -11.31 2.31 5.36
N CYS A 229 -10.51 2.90 4.47
CA CYS A 229 -9.41 3.78 4.88
C CYS A 229 -9.91 5.03 5.60
N VAL A 230 -11.03 5.60 5.16
CA VAL A 230 -11.70 6.70 5.86
C VAL A 230 -12.15 6.28 7.26
N LEU A 231 -12.70 5.07 7.41
CA LEU A 231 -13.11 4.54 8.70
C LEU A 231 -11.92 4.39 9.65
N PHE A 232 -10.84 3.73 9.20
CA PHE A 232 -9.64 3.52 10.01
C PHE A 232 -8.86 4.82 10.24
N GLY A 233 -8.73 5.68 9.24
CA GLY A 233 -8.15 7.03 9.37
C GLY A 233 -8.91 7.91 10.35
N GLY A 234 -10.22 7.65 10.53
CA GLY A 234 -11.04 8.25 11.58
C GLY A 234 -10.73 7.74 13.01
N GLY A 235 -9.75 6.85 13.16
CA GLY A 235 -9.30 6.31 14.45
C GLY A 235 -10.16 5.14 14.97
N ILE A 236 -10.82 4.41 14.06
CA ILE A 236 -11.52 3.18 14.43
C ILE A 236 -10.51 2.03 14.55
N THR A 237 -10.57 1.36 15.69
CA THR A 237 -9.85 0.11 15.95
C THR A 237 -10.88 -1.00 16.20
N LEU A 238 -10.83 -2.08 15.44
CA LEU A 238 -11.74 -3.21 15.59
C LEU A 238 -11.39 -4.09 16.79
N CYS A 239 -10.08 -4.26 17.00
CA CYS A 239 -9.54 -5.08 18.07
C CYS A 239 -8.38 -4.34 18.74
N THR A 240 -8.29 -4.46 20.05
CA THR A 240 -7.09 -4.22 20.85
C THR A 240 -6.56 -5.55 21.35
N LYS A 241 -5.50 -5.55 22.14
CA LYS A 241 -4.95 -6.77 22.74
C LYS A 241 -4.99 -6.71 24.27
N ASP A 242 -5.11 -7.88 24.88
CA ASP A 242 -4.95 -8.03 26.32
C ASP A 242 -3.48 -8.23 26.71
N GLU A 243 -3.24 -8.48 28.00
CA GLU A 243 -1.91 -8.68 28.59
C GLU A 243 -1.23 -9.96 28.06
N ASP A 244 -1.98 -10.90 27.52
CA ASP A 244 -1.50 -12.16 26.92
C ASP A 244 -1.35 -12.08 25.40
N ASP A 245 -1.39 -10.87 24.81
CA ASP A 245 -1.33 -10.62 23.36
C ASP A 245 -2.51 -11.24 22.58
N MET A 246 -3.65 -11.46 23.25
CA MET A 246 -4.84 -12.00 22.61
C MET A 246 -5.77 -10.87 22.13
N PRO A 247 -6.34 -10.98 20.91
CA PRO A 247 -7.21 -9.95 20.37
C PRO A 247 -8.53 -9.85 21.15
N ILE A 248 -8.86 -8.63 21.58
CA ILE A 248 -10.14 -8.28 22.21
C ILE A 248 -10.90 -7.34 21.30
N TYR A 249 -12.18 -7.64 21.05
CA TYR A 249 -13.03 -6.74 20.29
C TYR A 249 -13.23 -5.42 21.05
N SER A 250 -12.89 -4.29 20.41
CA SER A 250 -12.83 -2.97 21.04
C SER A 250 -13.47 -1.86 20.20
N LEU A 251 -14.35 -2.21 19.26
CA LEU A 251 -14.99 -1.22 18.39
C LEU A 251 -15.76 -0.17 19.19
N ASP A 252 -15.38 1.10 19.04
CA ASP A 252 -16.23 2.22 19.42
C ASP A 252 -17.37 2.38 18.40
N VAL A 253 -18.52 1.80 18.74
CA VAL A 253 -19.69 1.75 17.85
C VAL A 253 -20.21 3.17 17.55
N GLN A 254 -20.20 4.08 18.54
CA GLN A 254 -20.71 5.44 18.33
C GLN A 254 -19.80 6.21 17.36
N ARG A 255 -18.48 6.13 17.55
CA ARG A 255 -17.52 6.76 16.65
C ARG A 255 -17.59 6.17 15.23
N ALA A 256 -17.75 4.86 15.12
CA ALA A 256 -17.89 4.19 13.83
C ALA A 256 -19.17 4.65 13.10
N ASP A 257 -20.28 4.80 13.82
CA ASP A 257 -21.54 5.28 13.27
C ASP A 257 -21.41 6.75 12.80
N ASP A 258 -20.81 7.62 13.61
CA ASP A 258 -20.57 9.03 13.25
C ASP A 258 -19.71 9.17 11.97
N ILE A 259 -18.67 8.33 11.83
CA ILE A 259 -17.83 8.31 10.61
C ILE A 259 -18.60 7.73 9.42
N ALA A 260 -19.40 6.68 9.63
CA ALA A 260 -20.19 6.09 8.57
C ALA A 260 -21.27 7.04 8.04
N GLU A 261 -21.90 7.83 8.91
CA GLU A 261 -22.85 8.88 8.47
C GLU A 261 -22.16 9.95 7.60
N LYS A 262 -20.94 10.38 7.95
CA LYS A 262 -20.14 11.27 7.09
C LYS A 262 -19.74 10.57 5.79
N GLY A 263 -19.33 9.32 5.84
CA GLY A 263 -18.98 8.52 4.68
C GLY A 263 -20.13 8.36 3.68
N LYS A 264 -21.38 8.21 4.15
CA LYS A 264 -22.57 8.18 3.27
C LYS A 264 -22.71 9.46 2.45
N LEU A 265 -22.37 10.61 3.04
CA LEU A 265 -22.36 11.88 2.31
C LEU A 265 -21.19 11.93 1.32
N LEU A 266 -19.99 11.65 1.79
CA LEU A 266 -18.75 11.72 1.03
C LEU A 266 -18.76 10.77 -0.20
N PHE A 267 -19.35 9.59 -0.11
CA PHE A 267 -19.40 8.61 -1.20
C PHE A 267 -20.75 8.54 -1.91
N SER A 268 -21.53 9.63 -1.88
CA SER A 268 -22.81 9.69 -2.59
C SER A 268 -22.60 9.69 -4.10
N LYS A 269 -23.36 8.85 -4.81
CA LYS A 269 -23.33 8.74 -6.29
C LYS A 269 -23.73 10.03 -7.02
N ASP A 270 -24.27 11.02 -6.29
CA ASP A 270 -24.65 12.30 -6.89
C ASP A 270 -23.44 13.16 -7.28
N HIS A 271 -22.27 12.86 -6.70
CA HIS A 271 -21.03 13.64 -6.94
C HIS A 271 -19.77 12.78 -7.02
N THR A 272 -19.89 11.44 -6.86
CA THR A 272 -18.73 10.56 -6.87
C THR A 272 -18.86 9.40 -7.86
N ILE A 273 -17.71 8.85 -8.24
CA ILE A 273 -17.61 7.65 -9.09
C ILE A 273 -16.77 6.59 -8.38
N ASN A 274 -17.36 5.42 -8.13
CA ASN A 274 -16.62 4.25 -7.67
C ASN A 274 -15.96 3.56 -8.86
N LEU A 275 -14.64 3.54 -8.91
CA LEU A 275 -13.88 2.96 -10.02
C LEU A 275 -14.08 1.43 -10.14
N ASN A 276 -14.39 0.72 -9.05
CA ASN A 276 -14.74 -0.70 -9.11
C ASN A 276 -16.04 -0.93 -9.89
N ASP A 277 -17.04 -0.04 -9.75
CA ASP A 277 -18.28 -0.13 -10.54
C ASP A 277 -17.96 0.08 -12.04
N VAL A 278 -17.04 0.99 -12.36
CA VAL A 278 -16.59 1.25 -13.75
C VAL A 278 -15.92 0.00 -14.34
N VAL A 279 -15.00 -0.62 -13.60
CA VAL A 279 -14.32 -1.86 -14.01
C VAL A 279 -15.32 -2.99 -14.24
N ASN A 280 -16.25 -3.20 -13.30
CA ASN A 280 -17.23 -4.27 -13.36
C ASN A 280 -18.22 -4.13 -14.52
N THR A 281 -18.55 -2.90 -14.91
CA THR A 281 -19.53 -2.63 -15.98
C THR A 281 -18.89 -2.29 -17.32
N GLY A 282 -17.73 -1.66 -17.31
CA GLY A 282 -17.04 -1.16 -18.50
C GLY A 282 -16.12 -2.15 -19.19
N GLY A 283 -15.78 -3.27 -18.54
CA GLY A 283 -14.83 -4.25 -19.09
C GLY A 283 -13.42 -3.71 -19.30
N ILE A 284 -13.03 -2.70 -18.51
CA ILE A 284 -11.69 -2.09 -18.49
C ILE A 284 -10.98 -2.42 -17.18
N THR A 285 -9.66 -2.27 -17.17
CA THR A 285 -8.85 -2.48 -15.96
C THR A 285 -8.98 -1.32 -14.97
N MET A 286 -8.61 -1.53 -13.72
CA MET A 286 -8.54 -0.45 -12.72
C MET A 286 -7.56 0.66 -13.15
N TYR A 287 -6.47 0.26 -13.79
CA TYR A 287 -5.52 1.18 -14.40
C TYR A 287 -6.20 2.12 -15.41
N GLU A 288 -6.93 1.55 -16.39
CA GLU A 288 -7.62 2.33 -17.41
C GLU A 288 -8.73 3.21 -16.83
N ALA A 289 -9.48 2.70 -15.82
CA ALA A 289 -10.51 3.47 -15.13
C ALA A 289 -9.92 4.73 -14.46
N GLY A 290 -8.84 4.58 -13.69
CA GLY A 290 -8.16 5.69 -13.04
C GLY A 290 -7.59 6.71 -14.02
N VAL A 291 -6.91 6.25 -15.08
CA VAL A 291 -6.34 7.13 -16.12
C VAL A 291 -7.45 7.90 -16.85
N LYS A 292 -8.51 7.23 -17.29
CA LYS A 292 -9.63 7.90 -17.98
C LYS A 292 -10.38 8.87 -17.09
N THR A 293 -10.64 8.50 -15.83
CA THR A 293 -11.42 9.36 -14.93
C THR A 293 -10.59 10.53 -14.41
N PHE A 294 -9.46 10.26 -13.76
CA PHE A 294 -8.66 11.33 -13.16
C PHE A 294 -7.60 11.88 -14.12
N GLY A 295 -6.88 11.00 -14.80
CA GLY A 295 -5.79 11.38 -15.70
C GLY A 295 -6.23 12.23 -16.88
N GLU A 296 -7.43 12.03 -17.42
CA GLU A 296 -8.03 12.83 -18.52
C GLU A 296 -8.84 14.04 -18.01
N GLY A 297 -8.93 14.23 -16.68
CA GLY A 297 -9.52 15.43 -16.09
C GLY A 297 -11.02 15.34 -15.79
N HIS A 298 -11.56 14.14 -15.61
CA HIS A 298 -12.96 13.87 -15.30
C HIS A 298 -13.25 13.74 -13.79
N ALA A 299 -12.25 13.99 -12.93
CA ALA A 299 -12.43 14.04 -11.47
C ALA A 299 -11.61 15.17 -10.85
N LEU A 300 -12.20 15.85 -9.85
CA LEU A 300 -11.49 16.85 -9.06
C LEU A 300 -10.51 16.19 -8.09
N PHE A 301 -10.98 15.15 -7.37
CA PHE A 301 -10.21 14.34 -6.46
C PHE A 301 -10.20 12.87 -6.89
N MET A 302 -9.14 12.16 -6.51
CA MET A 302 -9.10 10.70 -6.62
C MET A 302 -8.52 10.08 -5.36
N GLY A 303 -9.31 9.20 -4.71
CA GLY A 303 -8.87 8.38 -3.58
C GLY A 303 -8.33 7.03 -4.07
N GLU A 304 -7.04 6.77 -3.85
CA GLU A 304 -6.35 5.56 -4.31
C GLU A 304 -5.06 5.37 -3.50
N VAL A 305 -4.38 4.25 -3.67
CA VAL A 305 -3.03 4.04 -3.11
C VAL A 305 -1.96 4.84 -3.86
N MET A 306 -0.86 5.17 -3.18
CA MET A 306 0.24 5.95 -3.73
C MET A 306 0.80 5.37 -5.04
N GLN A 307 0.79 4.05 -5.20
CA GLN A 307 1.24 3.36 -6.41
C GLN A 307 0.55 3.86 -7.68
N CYS A 308 -0.69 4.39 -7.60
CA CYS A 308 -1.40 4.92 -8.76
C CYS A 308 -0.68 6.10 -9.42
N VAL A 309 0.22 6.80 -8.71
CA VAL A 309 1.09 7.85 -9.27
C VAL A 309 1.89 7.32 -10.47
N THR A 310 2.31 6.07 -10.45
CA THR A 310 3.03 5.46 -11.58
C THR A 310 2.15 5.37 -12.83
N ARG A 311 0.84 5.15 -12.64
CA ARG A 311 -0.17 5.10 -13.71
C ARG A 311 -0.43 6.48 -14.30
N MET A 312 -0.36 7.53 -13.47
CA MET A 312 -0.56 8.91 -13.91
C MET A 312 0.60 9.46 -14.76
N ARG A 313 1.74 8.77 -14.84
CA ARG A 313 2.87 9.17 -15.71
C ARG A 313 2.53 9.15 -17.21
N VAL A 314 1.52 8.37 -17.62
CA VAL A 314 1.07 8.31 -19.01
C VAL A 314 -0.02 9.34 -19.32
N ALA A 315 -0.56 10.00 -18.32
CA ALA A 315 -1.58 11.04 -18.43
C ALA A 315 -0.95 12.43 -18.35
N ASP A 316 -1.52 13.40 -19.08
CA ASP A 316 -1.10 14.81 -19.02
C ASP A 316 -1.89 15.56 -17.90
N VAL A 317 -1.81 15.03 -16.69
CA VAL A 317 -2.48 15.62 -15.52
C VAL A 317 -1.45 16.19 -14.54
N ASP A 318 -1.59 17.49 -14.20
CA ASP A 318 -0.86 18.12 -13.08
C ASP A 318 -1.70 17.93 -11.81
N PHE A 319 -1.19 17.14 -10.90
CA PHE A 319 -1.88 16.79 -9.65
C PHE A 319 -1.04 17.10 -8.42
N GLY A 320 -1.72 17.15 -7.29
CA GLY A 320 -1.12 17.16 -5.95
C GLY A 320 -1.62 15.97 -5.15
N ILE A 321 -0.97 15.72 -4.01
CA ILE A 321 -1.27 14.61 -3.10
C ILE A 321 -1.56 15.18 -1.72
N LEU A 322 -2.62 14.70 -1.09
CA LEU A 322 -3.08 15.04 0.25
C LEU A 322 -3.19 13.75 1.09
N PRO A 323 -3.07 13.84 2.42
CA PRO A 323 -3.33 12.72 3.30
C PRO A 323 -4.79 12.30 3.32
#